data_210732f26deea5d926a0eb360c5d2b91
#
_entry.id   210732f26deea5d926a0eb360c5d2b91
#
_cell.length_a   1.000
_cell.length_b   1.000
_cell.length_c   1.000
_cell.angle_alpha   90.00
_cell.angle_beta   90.00
_cell.angle_gamma   90.00
#
_symmetry.space_group_name_H-M   'P 1'
#
loop_
_entity.id
_entity.type
_entity.pdbx_description
1 polymer ?
#
loop_
_entity_poly.entity_id
_entity_poly.type
_entity_poly.pdbx_seq_one_letter_code
_entity_poly.pdbx_strand_id
1 'polypeptide(L)'
;MLVAAYAALMAVESLVLDPLAAVPGATLEEIHAYLTAAGDDVPSDIAWVIATASIGVVLAAATAIVGVWRRLSLSTLAIVFLAIVAAGAVPAFLDGFRLNMDIADTYGVSGGAHTVWAGVLYLTSLAAFGAIIGLGVYKLHRRAKMTTLA
;
A
#
# COMPACT_ATOMS: atom_id res chain seq x y z
N MET A 1 -13.47 3.02 2.22
CA MET A 1 -12.62 4.13 2.69
C MET A 1 -11.21 3.70 3.09
N LEU A 2 -11.01 2.62 3.87
CA LEU A 2 -9.68 2.18 4.33
C LEU A 2 -8.69 1.93 3.18
N VAL A 3 -9.06 1.18 2.13
CA VAL A 3 -8.19 0.90 0.98
C VAL A 3 -7.80 2.19 0.25
N ALA A 4 -8.74 3.11 0.04
CA ALA A 4 -8.45 4.38 -0.62
C ALA A 4 -7.51 5.26 0.21
N ALA A 5 -7.68 5.29 1.54
CA ALA A 5 -6.78 6.00 2.43
C ALA A 5 -5.37 5.39 2.43
N TYR A 6 -5.27 4.05 2.42
CA TYR A 6 -4.01 3.34 2.31
C TYR A 6 -3.29 3.66 0.98
N ALA A 7 -4.02 3.58 -0.14
CA ALA A 7 -3.48 3.88 -1.47
C ALA A 7 -3.03 5.33 -1.60
N ALA A 8 -3.81 6.28 -1.05
CA ALA A 8 -3.44 7.69 -1.03
C ALA A 8 -2.18 7.95 -0.18
N LEU A 9 -2.11 7.34 1.01
CA LEU A 9 -0.91 7.47 1.86
C LEU A 9 0.31 6.87 1.17
N MET A 10 0.18 5.70 0.53
CA MET A 10 1.26 5.06 -0.23
C MET A 10 1.78 5.99 -1.35
N ALA A 11 0.89 6.57 -2.14
CA ALA A 11 1.28 7.47 -3.21
C ALA A 11 1.93 8.76 -2.68
N VAL A 12 1.38 9.37 -1.63
CA VAL A 12 1.94 10.58 -1.00
C VAL A 12 3.28 10.28 -0.33
N GLU A 13 3.41 9.14 0.31
CA GLU A 13 4.66 8.68 0.93
C GLU A 13 5.75 8.55 -0.12
N SER A 14 5.54 7.74 -1.16
CA SER A 14 6.55 7.47 -2.16
C SER A 14 6.89 8.67 -3.04
N LEU A 15 5.90 9.52 -3.39
CA LEU A 15 6.12 10.62 -4.34
C LEU A 15 6.47 11.96 -3.68
N VAL A 16 6.19 12.13 -2.39
CA VAL A 16 6.31 13.43 -1.73
C VAL A 16 7.10 13.36 -0.44
N LEU A 17 6.65 12.53 0.52
CA LEU A 17 7.19 12.59 1.87
C LEU A 17 8.60 12.03 1.95
N ASP A 18 8.83 10.89 1.33
CA ASP A 18 10.13 10.22 1.39
C ASP A 18 11.20 10.96 0.58
N PRO A 19 10.96 11.40 -0.68
CA PRO A 19 11.91 12.23 -1.41
C PRO A 19 12.32 13.53 -0.68
N LEU A 20 11.37 14.23 -0.09
CA LEU A 20 11.65 15.45 0.69
C LEU A 20 12.42 15.17 1.99
N ALA A 21 12.19 14.02 2.59
CA ALA A 21 12.94 13.60 3.79
C ALA A 21 14.35 13.11 3.44
N ALA A 22 14.51 12.46 2.28
CA ALA A 22 15.80 11.98 1.79
C ALA A 22 16.76 13.12 1.44
N VAL A 23 16.24 14.25 0.89
CA VAL A 23 17.03 15.41 0.45
C VAL A 23 16.55 16.69 1.17
N PRO A 24 16.90 16.88 2.46
CA PRO A 24 16.45 18.02 3.23
C PRO A 24 16.86 19.37 2.61
N GLY A 25 15.90 20.26 2.45
CA GLY A 25 16.12 21.61 1.91
C GLY A 25 15.93 21.73 0.40
N ALA A 26 15.77 20.62 -0.32
CA ALA A 26 15.38 20.65 -1.73
C ALA A 26 13.85 20.63 -1.88
N THR A 27 13.38 21.17 -3.00
CA THR A 27 11.99 21.03 -3.45
C THR A 27 11.82 19.76 -4.29
N LEU A 28 10.58 19.26 -4.42
CA LEU A 28 10.32 18.12 -5.31
C LEU A 28 10.73 18.39 -6.76
N GLU A 29 10.52 19.63 -7.23
CA GLU A 29 10.91 20.03 -8.59
C GLU A 29 12.41 19.94 -8.78
N GLU A 30 13.21 20.40 -7.81
CA GLU A 30 14.67 20.30 -7.86
C GLU A 30 15.14 18.86 -7.82
N ILE A 31 14.53 18.02 -6.96
CA ILE A 31 14.85 16.57 -6.88
C ILE A 31 14.56 15.90 -8.23
N HIS A 32 13.36 16.10 -8.79
CA HIS A 32 12.99 15.52 -10.08
C HIS A 32 13.86 15.99 -11.23
N ALA A 33 14.20 17.28 -11.26
CA ALA A 33 15.09 17.85 -12.29
C ALA A 33 16.50 17.22 -12.22
N TYR A 34 17.00 17.01 -11.00
CA TYR A 34 18.32 16.44 -10.79
C TYR A 34 18.39 14.95 -11.15
N LEU A 35 17.37 14.16 -10.75
CA LEU A 35 17.20 12.77 -11.14
C LEU A 35 17.14 12.63 -12.67
N THR A 36 16.32 13.45 -13.33
CA THR A 36 16.19 13.45 -14.78
C THR A 36 17.52 13.81 -15.48
N ALA A 37 18.28 14.75 -14.92
CA ALA A 37 19.61 15.11 -15.43
C ALA A 37 20.64 13.98 -15.23
N ALA A 38 20.47 13.13 -14.20
CA ALA A 38 21.25 11.92 -13.97
C ALA A 38 20.90 10.77 -14.93
N GLY A 39 19.75 10.85 -15.61
CA GLY A 39 19.30 9.86 -16.58
C GLY A 39 18.15 8.99 -16.13
N ASP A 40 17.56 9.28 -14.95
CA ASP A 40 16.42 8.53 -14.40
C ASP A 40 15.12 8.92 -15.10
N ASP A 41 14.22 7.96 -15.27
CA ASP A 41 12.89 8.15 -15.88
C ASP A 41 11.81 8.47 -14.84
N VAL A 42 11.96 9.64 -14.19
CA VAL A 42 11.04 10.13 -13.15
C VAL A 42 9.57 10.09 -13.58
N PRO A 43 9.17 10.49 -14.82
CA PRO A 43 7.77 10.36 -15.25
C PRO A 43 7.25 8.93 -15.22
N SER A 44 8.07 7.94 -15.59
CA SER A 44 7.70 6.52 -15.53
C SER A 44 7.50 6.05 -14.09
N ASP A 45 8.35 6.46 -13.16
CA ASP A 45 8.23 6.09 -11.75
C ASP A 45 6.99 6.70 -11.11
N ILE A 46 6.70 7.95 -11.39
CA ILE A 46 5.45 8.59 -10.95
C ILE A 46 4.22 7.85 -11.52
N ALA A 47 4.23 7.53 -12.82
CA ALA A 47 3.14 6.82 -13.46
C ALA A 47 2.94 5.42 -12.86
N TRP A 48 4.02 4.73 -12.51
CA TRP A 48 3.99 3.43 -11.88
C TRP A 48 3.34 3.49 -10.48
N VAL A 49 3.74 4.43 -9.63
CA VAL A 49 3.15 4.61 -8.28
C VAL A 49 1.66 4.93 -8.38
N ILE A 50 1.26 5.82 -9.30
CA ILE A 50 -0.16 6.16 -9.52
C ILE A 50 -0.94 4.94 -10.02
N ALA A 51 -0.36 4.14 -10.91
CA ALA A 51 -1.01 2.93 -11.43
C ALA A 51 -1.23 1.90 -10.33
N THR A 52 -0.22 1.61 -9.52
CA THR A 52 -0.32 0.63 -8.40
C THR A 52 -1.32 1.07 -7.35
N ALA A 53 -1.31 2.36 -6.95
CA ALA A 53 -2.30 2.93 -6.05
C ALA A 53 -3.73 2.83 -6.62
N SER A 54 -3.89 3.11 -7.91
CA SER A 54 -5.18 3.05 -8.61
C SER A 54 -5.73 1.63 -8.68
N ILE A 55 -4.88 0.61 -8.89
CA ILE A 55 -5.29 -0.81 -8.89
C ILE A 55 -5.94 -1.18 -7.55
N GLY A 56 -5.36 -0.79 -6.42
CA GLY A 56 -5.94 -1.03 -5.11
C GLY A 56 -7.34 -0.44 -4.95
N VAL A 57 -7.52 0.80 -5.39
CA VAL A 57 -8.82 1.49 -5.34
C VAL A 57 -9.85 0.83 -6.26
N VAL A 58 -9.46 0.46 -7.49
CA VAL A 58 -10.32 -0.23 -8.46
C VAL A 58 -10.77 -1.59 -7.93
N LEU A 59 -9.85 -2.36 -7.34
CA LEU A 59 -10.18 -3.65 -6.72
C LEU A 59 -11.16 -3.48 -5.55
N ALA A 60 -10.98 -2.44 -4.74
CA ALA A 60 -11.91 -2.14 -3.64
C ALA A 60 -13.30 -1.75 -4.17
N ALA A 61 -13.37 -0.91 -5.20
CA ALA A 61 -14.63 -0.53 -5.83
C ALA A 61 -15.35 -1.73 -6.46
N ALA A 62 -14.63 -2.55 -7.23
CA ALA A 62 -15.15 -3.78 -7.81
C ALA A 62 -15.68 -4.75 -6.74
N THR A 63 -14.92 -4.90 -5.63
CA THR A 63 -15.34 -5.72 -4.48
C THR A 63 -16.64 -5.20 -3.86
N ALA A 64 -16.78 -3.88 -3.70
CA ALA A 64 -18.00 -3.28 -3.17
C ALA A 64 -19.20 -3.52 -4.10
N ILE A 65 -19.05 -3.30 -5.40
CA ILE A 65 -20.09 -3.50 -6.40
C ILE A 65 -20.53 -4.98 -6.44
N VAL A 66 -19.59 -5.91 -6.57
CA VAL A 66 -19.86 -7.36 -6.56
C VAL A 66 -20.49 -7.78 -5.23
N GLY A 67 -20.01 -7.23 -4.12
CA GLY A 67 -20.54 -7.50 -2.80
C GLY A 67 -22.02 -7.15 -2.65
N VAL A 68 -22.42 -5.99 -3.14
CA VAL A 68 -23.83 -5.57 -3.18
C VAL A 68 -24.63 -6.45 -4.13
N TRP A 69 -24.14 -6.67 -5.33
CA TRP A 69 -24.85 -7.44 -6.36
C TRP A 69 -25.05 -8.91 -5.95
N ARG A 70 -24.01 -9.54 -5.41
CA ARG A 70 -24.03 -10.93 -4.94
C ARG A 70 -24.55 -11.09 -3.52
N ARG A 71 -24.94 -10.02 -2.84
CA ARG A 71 -25.39 -10.01 -1.43
C ARG A 71 -24.42 -10.74 -0.51
N LEU A 72 -23.11 -10.48 -0.68
CA LEU A 72 -22.09 -11.12 0.12
C LEU A 72 -22.23 -10.76 1.60
N SER A 73 -21.88 -11.70 2.49
CA SER A 73 -21.89 -11.40 3.92
C SER A 73 -20.85 -10.33 4.27
N LEU A 74 -21.14 -9.50 5.29
CA LEU A 74 -20.23 -8.48 5.79
C LEU A 74 -18.85 -9.05 6.14
N SER A 75 -18.82 -10.26 6.68
CA SER A 75 -17.56 -10.93 7.02
C SER A 75 -16.74 -11.34 5.77
N THR A 76 -17.40 -11.68 4.67
CA THR A 76 -16.71 -11.97 3.40
C THR A 76 -16.13 -10.69 2.82
N LEU A 77 -16.92 -9.62 2.79
CA LEU A 77 -16.46 -8.31 2.35
C LEU A 77 -15.29 -7.80 3.18
N ALA A 78 -15.38 -7.90 4.51
CA ALA A 78 -14.30 -7.51 5.41
C ALA A 78 -13.00 -8.27 5.10
N ILE A 79 -13.06 -9.58 4.91
CA ILE A 79 -11.88 -10.40 4.57
C ILE A 79 -11.27 -9.94 3.24
N VAL A 80 -12.09 -9.68 2.21
CA VAL A 80 -11.58 -9.25 0.90
C VAL A 80 -10.93 -7.86 0.99
N PHE A 81 -11.56 -6.90 1.68
CA PHE A 81 -10.96 -5.58 1.88
C PHE A 81 -9.65 -5.64 2.68
N LEU A 82 -9.61 -6.45 3.73
CA LEU A 82 -8.38 -6.67 4.50
C LEU A 82 -7.30 -7.35 3.65
N ALA A 83 -7.68 -8.28 2.76
CA ALA A 83 -6.73 -8.92 1.85
C ALA A 83 -6.12 -7.93 0.85
N ILE A 84 -6.90 -6.98 0.34
CA ILE A 84 -6.39 -5.90 -0.53
C ILE A 84 -5.38 -5.04 0.25
N VAL A 85 -5.68 -4.65 1.50
CA VAL A 85 -4.75 -3.87 2.34
C VAL A 85 -3.50 -4.67 2.69
N ALA A 86 -3.64 -5.95 3.05
CA ALA A 86 -2.50 -6.82 3.35
C ALA A 86 -1.58 -7.00 2.15
N ALA A 87 -2.15 -7.21 0.95
CA ALA A 87 -1.39 -7.30 -0.30
C ALA A 87 -0.72 -5.98 -0.69
N GLY A 88 -1.22 -4.84 -0.19
CA GLY A 88 -0.67 -3.51 -0.43
C GLY A 88 0.76 -3.30 0.06
N ALA A 89 1.27 -4.16 0.97
CA ALA A 89 2.68 -4.12 1.38
C ALA A 89 3.65 -4.33 0.21
N VAL A 90 3.28 -5.15 -0.77
CA VAL A 90 4.13 -5.45 -1.93
C VAL A 90 4.33 -4.24 -2.83
N PRO A 91 3.27 -3.59 -3.37
CA PRO A 91 3.47 -2.36 -4.12
C PRO A 91 4.10 -1.25 -3.28
N ALA A 92 3.73 -1.07 -2.01
CA ALA A 92 4.35 -0.06 -1.16
C ALA A 92 5.88 -0.26 -1.04
N PHE A 93 6.34 -1.51 -0.98
CA PHE A 93 7.77 -1.81 -0.99
C PHE A 93 8.41 -1.53 -2.35
N LEU A 94 7.80 -2.00 -3.44
CA LEU A 94 8.37 -1.87 -4.79
C LEU A 94 8.43 -0.40 -5.25
N ASP A 95 7.37 0.36 -4.96
CA ASP A 95 7.28 1.78 -5.31
C ASP A 95 8.33 2.61 -4.54
N GLY A 96 8.41 2.40 -3.22
CA GLY A 96 9.41 3.06 -2.38
C GLY A 96 10.83 2.64 -2.76
N PHE A 97 11.07 1.34 -3.01
CA PHE A 97 12.40 0.83 -3.34
C PHE A 97 12.95 1.45 -4.64
N ARG A 98 12.15 1.54 -5.70
CA ARG A 98 12.60 2.09 -7.00
C ARG A 98 13.03 3.54 -6.83
N LEU A 99 12.13 4.41 -6.41
CA LEU A 99 12.39 5.85 -6.32
C LEU A 99 13.50 6.17 -5.29
N ASN A 100 13.54 5.44 -4.18
CA ASN A 100 14.58 5.64 -3.18
C ASN A 100 15.96 5.19 -3.64
N MET A 101 16.05 4.17 -4.50
CA MET A 101 17.33 3.78 -5.11
C MET A 101 17.83 4.84 -6.08
N ASP A 102 16.96 5.40 -6.93
CA ASP A 102 17.33 6.48 -7.83
C ASP A 102 17.81 7.71 -7.06
N ILE A 103 17.13 8.09 -5.98
CA ILE A 103 17.55 9.17 -5.09
C ILE A 103 18.88 8.83 -4.39
N ALA A 104 19.04 7.59 -3.92
CA ALA A 104 20.26 7.15 -3.25
C ALA A 104 21.47 7.21 -4.17
N ASP A 105 21.33 6.72 -5.38
CA ASP A 105 22.41 6.68 -6.37
C ASP A 105 22.79 8.10 -6.83
N THR A 106 21.80 8.99 -6.96
CA THR A 106 22.01 10.36 -7.47
C THR A 106 22.52 11.32 -6.41
N TYR A 107 22.02 11.22 -5.17
CA TYR A 107 22.35 12.12 -4.07
C TYR A 107 23.37 11.53 -3.07
N GLY A 108 23.71 10.25 -3.19
CA GLY A 108 24.63 9.59 -2.26
C GLY A 108 24.05 9.40 -0.86
N VAL A 109 22.74 9.28 -0.74
CA VAL A 109 22.03 9.05 0.53
C VAL A 109 21.66 7.57 0.71
N SER A 110 21.03 7.22 1.83
CA SER A 110 20.54 5.86 2.06
C SER A 110 19.39 5.53 1.09
N GLY A 111 19.37 4.32 0.52
CA GLY A 111 18.25 3.82 -0.31
C GLY A 111 17.07 3.25 0.50
N GLY A 112 17.07 3.43 1.81
CA GLY A 112 15.96 3.03 2.69
C GLY A 112 14.90 4.12 2.83
N ALA A 113 13.77 3.79 3.47
CA ALA A 113 12.74 4.77 3.78
C ALA A 113 13.25 5.82 4.77
N HIS A 114 13.00 7.09 4.48
CA HIS A 114 13.46 8.24 5.28
C HIS A 114 12.34 8.77 6.18
N THR A 115 11.12 8.23 6.08
CA THR A 115 9.98 8.63 6.90
C THR A 115 9.44 7.46 7.73
N VAL A 116 8.67 7.80 8.77
CA VAL A 116 7.95 6.81 9.59
C VAL A 116 6.72 6.24 8.86
N TRP A 117 6.25 6.89 7.79
CA TRP A 117 5.02 6.55 7.10
C TRP A 117 5.12 5.24 6.32
N ALA A 118 6.29 4.91 5.80
CA ALA A 118 6.56 3.58 5.25
C ALA A 118 6.31 2.49 6.30
N GLY A 119 6.78 2.69 7.53
CA GLY A 119 6.51 1.79 8.66
C GLY A 119 5.02 1.67 8.97
N VAL A 120 4.26 2.79 8.91
CA VAL A 120 2.80 2.79 9.11
C VAL A 120 2.09 1.95 8.04
N LEU A 121 2.51 2.05 6.77
CA LEU A 121 1.97 1.23 5.68
C LEU A 121 2.21 -0.26 5.93
N TYR A 122 3.43 -0.67 6.28
CA TYR A 122 3.76 -2.07 6.57
C TYR A 122 3.01 -2.61 7.79
N LEU A 123 2.95 -1.84 8.88
CA LEU A 123 2.21 -2.24 10.08
C LEU A 123 0.70 -2.37 9.80
N THR A 124 0.14 -1.49 8.98
CA THR A 124 -1.27 -1.56 8.58
C THR A 124 -1.53 -2.84 7.78
N SER A 125 -0.65 -3.19 6.83
CA SER A 125 -0.76 -4.43 6.05
C SER A 125 -0.61 -5.67 6.93
N LEU A 126 0.34 -5.66 7.88
CA LEU A 126 0.54 -6.75 8.83
C LEU A 126 -0.67 -6.93 9.76
N ALA A 127 -1.24 -5.83 10.26
CA ALA A 127 -2.45 -5.84 11.08
C ALA A 127 -3.66 -6.39 10.29
N ALA A 128 -3.80 -5.99 9.01
CA ALA A 128 -4.83 -6.53 8.13
C ALA A 128 -4.68 -8.04 7.92
N PHE A 129 -3.46 -8.51 7.70
CA PHE A 129 -3.16 -9.94 7.58
C PHE A 129 -3.51 -10.71 8.87
N GLY A 130 -3.10 -10.21 10.03
CA GLY A 130 -3.45 -10.78 11.33
C GLY A 130 -4.96 -10.83 11.57
N ALA A 131 -5.69 -9.79 11.18
CA ALA A 131 -7.15 -9.76 11.29
C ALA A 131 -7.84 -10.82 10.40
N ILE A 132 -7.31 -11.10 9.20
CA ILE A 132 -7.80 -12.18 8.33
C ILE A 132 -7.68 -13.53 9.03
N ILE A 133 -6.50 -13.81 9.60
CA ILE A 133 -6.24 -15.06 10.34
C ILE A 133 -7.21 -15.17 11.52
N GLY A 134 -7.35 -14.10 12.32
CA GLY A 134 -8.26 -14.06 13.47
C GLY A 134 -9.72 -14.34 13.09
N LEU A 135 -10.20 -13.71 12.01
CA LEU A 135 -11.55 -13.95 11.50
C LEU A 135 -11.72 -15.37 10.98
N GLY A 136 -10.71 -15.94 10.35
CA GLY A 136 -10.70 -17.33 9.88
C GLY A 136 -10.83 -18.32 11.04
N VAL A 137 -9.96 -18.18 12.04
CA VAL A 137 -9.98 -19.02 13.25
C VAL A 137 -11.32 -18.91 13.99
N TYR A 138 -11.83 -17.69 14.17
CA TYR A 138 -13.13 -17.47 14.81
C TYR A 138 -14.27 -18.21 14.08
N LYS A 139 -14.31 -18.13 12.74
CA LYS A 139 -15.33 -18.83 11.96
C LYS A 139 -15.23 -20.35 12.09
N LEU A 140 -14.01 -20.90 12.10
CA LEU A 140 -13.78 -22.34 12.28
C LEU A 140 -14.27 -22.83 13.65
N HIS A 141 -13.92 -22.10 14.71
CA HIS A 141 -14.37 -22.42 16.07
C HIS A 141 -15.89 -22.36 16.23
N ARG A 142 -16.54 -21.37 15.63
CA ARG A 142 -18.00 -21.27 15.67
C ARG A 142 -18.68 -22.42 14.94
N ARG A 143 -18.14 -22.88 13.81
CA ARG A 143 -18.67 -24.03 13.07
C ARG A 143 -18.52 -25.33 13.88
N ALA A 144 -17.34 -25.57 14.46
CA ALA A 144 -17.09 -26.76 15.27
C ALA A 144 -18.07 -26.88 16.44
N LYS A 145 -18.37 -25.78 17.16
CA LYS A 145 -19.35 -25.79 18.25
C LYS A 145 -20.76 -26.11 17.79
N MET A 146 -21.17 -25.72 16.59
CA MET A 146 -22.52 -26.05 16.09
C MET A 146 -22.65 -27.52 15.70
N THR A 147 -21.57 -28.15 15.24
CA THR A 147 -21.57 -29.58 14.87
C THR A 147 -21.58 -30.50 16.08
N THR A 148 -21.10 -30.04 17.23
CA THR A 148 -21.07 -30.85 18.49
C THR A 148 -22.41 -30.81 19.26
N LEU A 149 -23.31 -29.89 18.87
CA LEU A 149 -24.61 -29.72 19.52
C LEU A 149 -25.79 -30.29 18.70
N ALA A 150 -25.54 -30.82 17.52
CA ALA A 150 -26.48 -31.49 16.63
C ALA A 150 -26.30 -33.01 16.68
#